data_fc228dce9300418ecd6e07e73105d15c
#
_entry.id   fc228dce9300418ecd6e07e73105d15c
#
_cell.length_a   1.000
_cell.length_b   1.000
_cell.length_c   1.000
_cell.angle_alpha   90.00
_cell.angle_beta   90.00
_cell.angle_gamma   90.00
#
_symmetry.space_group_name_H-M   'P 1'
#
loop_
_entity.id
_entity.type
_entity.pdbx_description
1 polymer ?
#
loop_
_entity_poly.entity_id
_entity_poly.type
_entity_poly.pdbx_seq_one_letter_code
_entity_poly.pdbx_strand_id
1 'polypeptide(L)'
;MKIVQILIAVTLTLSFCGKVNAQGDDADNHYKGLFANRFDSLGQWSVHYQFTSVLQGHPAFNSKYSGKNSLRDTAEKALSVTATLFLGRKLWKGAAVFVNPEIAGGKGMSYALGLAGAANGETFRIGSPEPALYLARAFFEQNITIRKSKTLYRKEDQNQIADNLPSSRITITIGKFSLADFFDDNSYSHDPRSEFMNWSLMDNGAWDYPANTRGYTWGAVIELIEPSYCFRLSSVLVPKIANSQIFDLNIAKANGETAEFEKKFMINDHPGNLRFLAFTNFSSAPSYNTAISNMRHGDSSLVAVFSGQKAGVQYGGLKYGFGISFNQELKSYLGVFSRLGWNDGNTATWAFTEIDRTASLGIRVRPNIIKRPGDNLGLAVVVNGISNAHRTYLNSNGYGFLLGDGKLSNYGYEQIIEAFYKIKLISWLWITADYQFIINPGYNKDRGSVNVFSIRLHVEL
;
A
#
# COMPACT_ATOMS: atom_id res chain seq x y z
N MET A 1 14.90 -4.51 26.51
CA MET A 1 13.86 -5.23 25.78
C MET A 1 13.86 -4.92 24.26
N LYS A 2 13.94 -3.66 23.81
CA LYS A 2 13.92 -3.27 22.40
C LYS A 2 15.03 -3.89 21.53
N ILE A 3 16.27 -3.92 22.05
CA ILE A 3 17.43 -4.54 21.34
C ILE A 3 17.26 -6.05 21.23
N VAL A 4 16.63 -6.70 22.20
CA VAL A 4 16.41 -8.16 22.22
C VAL A 4 15.37 -8.58 21.16
N GLN A 5 14.33 -7.81 20.92
CA GLN A 5 13.32 -8.11 19.90
C GLN A 5 13.84 -7.87 18.47
N ILE A 6 14.64 -6.84 18.26
CA ILE A 6 15.37 -6.61 17.00
C ILE A 6 16.40 -7.72 16.80
N LEU A 7 17.15 -8.10 17.84
CA LEU A 7 18.06 -9.23 17.82
C LEU A 7 17.36 -10.56 17.56
N ILE A 8 16.17 -10.80 18.11
CA ILE A 8 15.38 -12.00 17.81
C ILE A 8 14.92 -12.02 16.35
N ALA A 9 14.45 -10.90 15.80
CA ALA A 9 14.09 -10.80 14.39
C ALA A 9 15.32 -11.01 13.49
N VAL A 10 16.45 -10.37 13.80
CA VAL A 10 17.72 -10.53 13.08
C VAL A 10 18.31 -11.94 13.29
N THR A 11 18.21 -12.52 14.48
CA THR A 11 18.71 -13.88 14.77
C THR A 11 17.83 -14.94 14.12
N LEU A 12 16.52 -14.77 14.07
CA LEU A 12 15.62 -15.60 13.26
C LEU A 12 16.01 -15.49 11.78
N THR A 13 16.19 -14.29 11.26
CA THR A 13 16.64 -14.07 9.87
C THR A 13 17.99 -14.76 9.61
N LEU A 14 18.99 -14.59 10.50
CA LEU A 14 20.31 -15.20 10.35
C LEU A 14 20.30 -16.72 10.57
N SER A 15 19.46 -17.24 11.45
CA SER A 15 19.30 -18.68 11.66
C SER A 15 18.63 -19.37 10.47
N PHE A 16 17.75 -18.67 9.76
CA PHE A 16 17.20 -19.11 8.48
C PHE A 16 18.23 -19.03 7.35
N CYS A 17 19.06 -17.97 7.30
CA CYS A 17 20.08 -17.77 6.27
C CYS A 17 21.26 -18.77 6.36
N GLY A 18 21.62 -19.23 7.55
CA GLY A 18 22.81 -20.09 7.77
C GLY A 18 22.72 -21.50 7.17
N LYS A 19 21.63 -21.86 6.49
CA LYS A 19 21.45 -23.19 5.85
C LYS A 19 21.20 -23.15 4.33
N VAL A 20 21.36 -22.00 3.70
CA VAL A 20 21.23 -21.86 2.25
C VAL A 20 22.59 -22.05 1.60
N ASN A 21 22.89 -23.27 1.16
CA ASN A 21 24.02 -23.52 0.26
C ASN A 21 23.71 -22.93 -1.12
N ALA A 22 24.55 -21.99 -1.55
CA ALA A 22 24.52 -21.45 -2.90
C ALA A 22 24.84 -22.56 -3.90
N GLN A 23 23.86 -23.09 -4.58
CA GLN A 23 24.02 -23.92 -5.76
C GLN A 23 23.36 -23.23 -6.95
N GLY A 24 24.17 -22.82 -7.91
CA GLY A 24 23.87 -22.64 -9.32
C GLY A 24 23.06 -21.41 -9.70
N ASP A 25 23.70 -20.52 -10.43
CA ASP A 25 23.09 -19.43 -11.20
C ASP A 25 22.22 -19.98 -12.34
N ASP A 26 20.91 -20.08 -12.09
CA ASP A 26 19.90 -20.08 -13.15
C ASP A 26 19.02 -18.84 -12.95
N ALA A 27 19.06 -17.92 -13.91
CA ALA A 27 18.39 -16.63 -13.88
C ALA A 27 16.85 -16.71 -13.83
N ASP A 28 16.27 -17.90 -13.89
CA ASP A 28 14.84 -18.20 -13.86
C ASP A 28 14.37 -19.00 -12.62
N ASN A 29 15.26 -19.28 -11.68
CA ASN A 29 14.86 -19.94 -10.44
C ASN A 29 14.31 -18.93 -9.44
N HIS A 30 13.01 -18.64 -9.54
CA HIS A 30 12.21 -18.15 -8.44
C HIS A 30 12.35 -19.16 -7.27
N TYR A 31 12.68 -18.64 -6.10
CA TYR A 31 12.92 -19.41 -4.89
C TYR A 31 11.88 -20.50 -4.71
N LYS A 32 12.30 -21.73 -4.65
CA LYS A 32 11.55 -22.74 -3.92
C LYS A 32 11.66 -22.32 -2.46
N GLY A 33 10.55 -22.00 -1.82
CA GLY A 33 10.52 -21.59 -0.43
C GLY A 33 11.43 -22.48 0.41
N LEU A 34 12.15 -21.93 1.35
CA LEU A 34 13.20 -22.58 2.17
C LEU A 34 12.79 -23.94 2.72
N PHE A 35 11.50 -24.21 2.76
CA PHE A 35 10.88 -25.41 3.35
C PHE A 35 10.16 -26.29 2.32
N ALA A 36 9.90 -25.84 1.10
CA ALA A 36 9.11 -26.59 0.12
C ALA A 36 9.68 -27.99 -0.15
N ASN A 37 11.00 -28.14 -0.21
CA ASN A 37 11.65 -29.43 -0.44
C ASN A 37 11.84 -30.31 0.82
N ARG A 38 11.62 -29.79 2.03
CA ARG A 38 11.80 -30.54 3.29
C ARG A 38 10.51 -30.99 3.94
N PHE A 39 9.40 -30.27 3.75
CA PHE A 39 8.15 -30.50 4.44
C PHE A 39 7.00 -30.90 3.51
N ASP A 40 7.17 -30.75 2.19
CA ASP A 40 6.08 -30.97 1.26
C ASP A 40 6.49 -31.73 -0.01
N SER A 41 6.52 -33.05 0.08
CA SER A 41 6.69 -33.92 -1.09
C SER A 41 5.49 -33.90 -2.04
N LEU A 42 4.36 -33.27 -1.66
CA LEU A 42 3.09 -33.28 -2.38
C LEU A 42 2.67 -31.90 -2.92
N GLY A 43 3.45 -30.82 -2.69
CA GLY A 43 3.12 -29.46 -3.15
C GLY A 43 1.85 -28.88 -2.48
N GLN A 44 1.58 -29.25 -1.20
CA GLN A 44 0.39 -28.82 -0.48
C GLN A 44 0.60 -27.60 0.40
N TRP A 45 1.84 -27.21 0.65
CA TRP A 45 2.22 -26.12 1.50
C TRP A 45 3.00 -25.07 0.72
N SER A 46 2.80 -23.80 1.10
CA SER A 46 3.61 -22.66 0.71
C SER A 46 4.11 -21.97 1.99
N VAL A 47 5.41 -21.75 2.10
CA VAL A 47 6.03 -21.13 3.27
C VAL A 47 7.10 -20.14 2.80
N HIS A 48 6.85 -18.85 3.05
CA HIS A 48 7.78 -17.77 2.75
C HIS A 48 7.99 -16.88 3.96
N TYR A 49 9.10 -16.20 3.97
CA TYR A 49 9.44 -15.20 4.98
C TYR A 49 9.95 -13.94 4.30
N GLN A 50 9.52 -12.80 4.81
CA GLN A 50 9.95 -11.49 4.33
C GLN A 50 10.32 -10.61 5.52
N PHE A 51 11.41 -9.85 5.37
CA PHE A 51 11.82 -8.84 6.33
C PHE A 51 12.19 -7.57 5.60
N THR A 52 11.68 -6.43 6.07
CA THR A 52 12.00 -5.11 5.53
C THR A 52 12.35 -4.16 6.66
N SER A 53 13.42 -3.40 6.49
CA SER A 53 13.80 -2.31 7.38
C SER A 53 14.07 -1.06 6.57
N VAL A 54 13.46 0.06 6.94
CA VAL A 54 13.63 1.36 6.25
C VAL A 54 14.14 2.39 7.24
N LEU A 55 15.36 2.86 7.00
CA LEU A 55 15.90 4.05 7.64
C LEU A 55 15.65 5.25 6.72
N GLN A 56 14.91 6.24 7.18
CA GLN A 56 14.50 7.40 6.40
C GLN A 56 14.77 8.68 7.18
N GLY A 57 15.05 9.77 6.47
CA GLY A 57 15.23 11.06 7.13
C GLY A 57 15.27 12.22 6.14
N HIS A 58 15.13 13.44 6.67
CA HIS A 58 15.26 14.68 5.93
C HIS A 58 16.10 15.71 6.72
N PRO A 59 16.85 16.59 6.04
CA PRO A 59 17.46 17.76 6.66
C PRO A 59 16.39 18.77 7.07
N ALA A 60 16.79 19.80 7.82
CA ALA A 60 15.91 20.93 8.07
C ALA A 60 15.47 21.61 6.77
N PHE A 61 14.25 22.13 6.75
CA PHE A 61 13.69 22.88 5.62
C PHE A 61 12.92 24.12 6.10
N ASN A 62 12.68 25.07 5.20
CA ASN A 62 12.00 26.31 5.55
C ASN A 62 10.50 26.08 5.80
N SER A 63 9.99 26.63 6.88
CA SER A 63 8.56 26.64 7.22
C SER A 63 8.23 27.96 7.90
N LYS A 64 7.17 28.64 7.44
CA LYS A 64 6.72 29.88 8.09
C LYS A 64 6.02 29.62 9.44
N TYR A 65 5.46 28.44 9.61
CA TYR A 65 4.79 28.01 10.83
C TYR A 65 4.66 26.50 10.87
N SER A 66 4.42 25.93 12.05
CA SER A 66 4.13 24.52 12.27
C SER A 66 2.88 24.36 13.11
N GLY A 67 2.05 23.39 12.77
CA GLY A 67 0.85 23.02 13.50
C GLY A 67 0.88 21.57 13.96
N LYS A 68 -0.24 21.07 14.45
CA LYS A 68 -0.35 19.75 15.08
C LYS A 68 0.04 18.60 14.16
N ASN A 69 -0.41 18.63 12.91
CA ASN A 69 -0.13 17.60 11.91
C ASN A 69 0.84 18.11 10.84
N SER A 70 1.78 18.97 11.17
CA SER A 70 2.83 19.37 10.25
C SER A 70 3.97 18.36 10.22
N LEU A 71 4.55 18.12 9.05
CA LEU A 71 5.88 17.52 8.96
C LEU A 71 6.86 18.41 9.72
N ARG A 72 7.67 17.86 10.61
CA ARG A 72 8.66 18.63 11.37
C ARG A 72 9.65 19.32 10.44
N ASP A 73 9.91 20.61 10.65
CA ASP A 73 10.82 21.42 9.82
C ASP A 73 12.30 21.29 10.20
N THR A 74 12.59 20.78 11.38
CA THR A 74 13.94 20.42 11.81
C THR A 74 14.35 19.06 11.28
N ALA A 75 15.66 18.82 11.14
CA ALA A 75 16.18 17.52 10.70
C ALA A 75 15.63 16.38 11.53
N GLU A 76 15.16 15.33 10.86
CA GLU A 76 14.55 14.15 11.48
C GLU A 76 15.07 12.86 10.86
N LYS A 77 15.12 11.78 11.69
CA LYS A 77 15.36 10.40 11.24
C LYS A 77 14.29 9.50 11.84
N ALA A 78 13.88 8.51 11.06
CA ALA A 78 12.89 7.52 11.47
C ALA A 78 13.31 6.14 10.97
N LEU A 79 12.98 5.11 11.75
CA LEU A 79 13.25 3.71 11.41
C LEU A 79 11.94 2.92 11.51
N SER A 80 11.65 2.14 10.50
CA SER A 80 10.59 1.14 10.52
C SER A 80 11.14 -0.26 10.24
N VAL A 81 10.45 -1.26 10.77
CA VAL A 81 10.77 -2.67 10.55
C VAL A 81 9.48 -3.47 10.38
N THR A 82 9.48 -4.40 9.44
CA THR A 82 8.38 -5.33 9.20
C THR A 82 8.95 -6.72 8.95
N ALA A 83 8.38 -7.73 9.59
CA ALA A 83 8.74 -9.14 9.39
C ALA A 83 7.46 -9.95 9.23
N THR A 84 7.28 -10.60 8.09
CA THR A 84 6.07 -11.35 7.75
C THR A 84 6.42 -12.81 7.46
N LEU A 85 5.68 -13.74 8.07
CA LEU A 85 5.70 -15.14 7.70
C LEU A 85 4.44 -15.44 6.88
N PHE A 86 4.62 -16.00 5.70
CA PHE A 86 3.54 -16.40 4.81
C PHE A 86 3.37 -17.91 4.88
N LEU A 87 2.21 -18.36 5.33
CA LEU A 87 1.84 -19.76 5.42
C LEU A 87 0.63 -20.03 4.55
N GLY A 88 0.76 -20.94 3.61
CA GLY A 88 -0.33 -21.38 2.74
C GLY A 88 -0.50 -22.89 2.79
N ARG A 89 -1.74 -23.38 2.74
CA ARG A 89 -2.06 -24.79 2.63
C ARG A 89 -3.18 -25.06 1.62
N LYS A 90 -2.93 -25.97 0.69
CA LYS A 90 -3.93 -26.52 -0.20
C LYS A 90 -4.87 -27.44 0.58
N LEU A 91 -6.17 -27.28 0.42
CA LEU A 91 -7.18 -28.10 1.10
C LEU A 91 -7.74 -29.17 0.17
N TRP A 92 -8.26 -28.76 -0.98
CA TRP A 92 -8.76 -29.60 -2.06
C TRP A 92 -8.53 -28.91 -3.40
N LYS A 93 -9.06 -29.43 -4.48
CA LYS A 93 -8.88 -28.90 -5.83
C LYS A 93 -9.40 -27.46 -5.93
N GLY A 94 -8.50 -26.53 -6.20
CA GLY A 94 -8.78 -25.10 -6.34
C GLY A 94 -8.96 -24.37 -5.01
N ALA A 95 -8.86 -25.04 -3.84
CA ALA A 95 -9.03 -24.43 -2.53
C ALA A 95 -7.73 -24.36 -1.73
N ALA A 96 -7.48 -23.21 -1.11
CA ALA A 96 -6.35 -23.00 -0.21
C ALA A 96 -6.73 -22.06 0.95
N VAL A 97 -5.98 -22.13 2.03
CA VAL A 97 -6.01 -21.18 3.15
C VAL A 97 -4.63 -20.57 3.32
N PHE A 98 -4.62 -19.29 3.71
CA PHE A 98 -3.41 -18.54 3.96
C PHE A 98 -3.48 -17.82 5.29
N VAL A 99 -2.34 -17.76 6.01
CA VAL A 99 -2.23 -17.09 7.30
C VAL A 99 -0.88 -16.38 7.37
N ASN A 100 -0.90 -15.07 7.60
CA ASN A 100 0.32 -14.27 7.69
C ASN A 100 0.42 -13.57 9.06
N PRO A 101 1.09 -14.18 10.05
CA PRO A 101 1.54 -13.46 11.23
C PRO A 101 2.63 -12.46 10.83
N GLU A 102 2.52 -11.23 11.33
CA GLU A 102 3.45 -10.15 11.01
C GLU A 102 3.85 -9.39 12.26
N ILE A 103 5.14 -9.06 12.35
CA ILE A 103 5.67 -8.12 13.34
C ILE A 103 5.99 -6.83 12.61
N ALA A 104 5.39 -5.72 13.03
CA ALA A 104 5.74 -4.41 12.53
C ALA A 104 5.99 -3.43 13.69
N GLY A 105 6.95 -2.53 13.49
CA GLY A 105 7.34 -1.54 14.49
C GLY A 105 8.10 -0.37 13.88
N GLY A 106 8.47 0.59 14.72
CA GLY A 106 9.10 1.82 14.31
C GLY A 106 8.08 2.92 14.02
N LYS A 107 8.55 3.95 13.32
CA LYS A 107 7.72 5.11 12.95
C LYS A 107 8.15 5.69 11.63
N GLY A 108 7.23 6.35 10.93
CA GLY A 108 7.55 7.27 9.85
C GLY A 108 8.06 8.61 10.38
N MET A 109 8.61 9.44 9.50
CA MET A 109 8.95 10.83 9.82
C MET A 109 7.69 11.55 10.32
N SER A 110 7.83 12.31 11.41
CA SER A 110 6.73 13.01 12.10
C SER A 110 5.51 12.11 12.37
N TYR A 111 5.71 10.80 12.57
CA TYR A 111 4.65 9.80 12.73
C TYR A 111 3.72 9.70 11.50
N ALA A 112 4.28 9.82 10.30
CA ALA A 112 3.58 9.87 9.02
C ALA A 112 2.61 11.06 8.89
N LEU A 113 2.85 12.16 9.62
CA LEU A 113 2.02 13.38 9.56
C LEU A 113 2.62 14.42 8.62
N GLY A 114 1.74 15.27 8.07
CA GLY A 114 2.10 16.46 7.33
C GLY A 114 2.49 16.25 5.86
N LEU A 115 2.30 15.05 5.35
CA LEU A 115 2.41 14.69 3.94
C LEU A 115 1.13 13.97 3.52
N ALA A 116 0.56 14.34 2.37
CA ALA A 116 -0.57 13.63 1.82
C ALA A 116 -0.14 12.27 1.25
N GLY A 117 0.93 12.24 0.48
CA GLY A 117 1.68 11.04 0.13
C GLY A 117 2.78 10.78 1.14
N ALA A 118 2.49 10.05 2.23
CA ALA A 118 3.51 9.70 3.22
C ALA A 118 4.69 8.98 2.57
N ALA A 119 5.91 9.38 2.98
CA ALA A 119 7.15 9.01 2.27
C ALA A 119 7.61 7.56 2.50
N ASN A 120 6.91 6.76 3.31
CA ASN A 120 7.25 5.37 3.59
C ASN A 120 5.98 4.52 3.77
N GLY A 121 5.65 3.70 2.77
CA GLY A 121 4.51 2.78 2.75
C GLY A 121 4.55 1.68 3.81
N GLU A 122 5.73 1.40 4.38
CA GLU A 122 5.90 0.40 5.45
C GLU A 122 5.61 0.96 6.86
N THR A 123 5.10 2.18 6.98
CA THR A 123 4.75 2.77 8.27
C THR A 123 3.25 3.00 8.39
N PHE A 124 2.75 2.87 9.62
CA PHE A 124 1.37 3.19 9.95
C PHE A 124 1.34 4.40 10.92
N ARG A 125 0.28 5.17 10.85
CA ARG A 125 0.14 6.39 11.65
C ARG A 125 -0.20 6.12 13.11
N ILE A 126 -1.17 5.25 13.34
CA ILE A 126 -1.68 4.93 14.69
C ILE A 126 -1.05 3.64 15.19
N GLY A 127 -0.41 3.71 16.34
CA GLY A 127 0.19 2.55 16.98
C GLY A 127 1.42 2.92 17.81
N SER A 128 1.97 1.94 18.49
CA SER A 128 3.24 2.07 19.22
C SER A 128 4.39 1.93 18.24
N PRO A 129 5.48 2.70 18.38
CA PRO A 129 6.74 2.44 17.68
C PRO A 129 7.37 1.10 18.08
N GLU A 130 6.92 0.49 19.15
CA GLU A 130 7.41 -0.81 19.60
C GLU A 130 6.93 -1.92 18.66
N PRO A 131 7.82 -2.84 18.25
CA PRO A 131 7.42 -3.98 17.43
C PRO A 131 6.30 -4.78 18.09
N ALA A 132 5.22 -5.02 17.38
CA ALA A 132 4.07 -5.77 17.84
C ALA A 132 3.70 -6.85 16.82
N LEU A 133 3.40 -8.06 17.36
CA LEU A 133 2.89 -9.16 16.56
C LEU A 133 1.38 -8.97 16.33
N TYR A 134 0.95 -9.18 15.10
CA TYR A 134 -0.46 -9.20 14.73
C TYR A 134 -0.70 -10.13 13.53
N LEU A 135 -1.95 -10.41 13.27
CA LEU A 135 -2.38 -11.16 12.11
C LEU A 135 -2.60 -10.18 10.95
N ALA A 136 -1.72 -10.19 9.95
CA ALA A 136 -1.84 -9.36 8.75
C ALA A 136 -2.92 -9.91 7.83
N ARG A 137 -2.79 -11.17 7.41
CA ARG A 137 -3.76 -11.85 6.55
C ARG A 137 -4.19 -13.18 7.16
N ALA A 138 -5.47 -13.54 6.94
CA ALA A 138 -6.01 -14.87 7.20
C ALA A 138 -7.22 -15.06 6.28
N PHE A 139 -7.07 -15.76 5.18
CA PHE A 139 -8.13 -15.91 4.19
C PHE A 139 -8.18 -17.29 3.56
N PHE A 140 -9.34 -17.61 3.04
CA PHE A 140 -9.63 -18.76 2.21
C PHE A 140 -9.78 -18.34 0.76
N GLU A 141 -9.17 -19.06 -0.17
CA GLU A 141 -9.29 -18.90 -1.61
C GLU A 141 -9.94 -20.14 -2.23
N GLN A 142 -10.92 -19.95 -3.12
CA GLN A 142 -11.49 -21.01 -3.94
C GLN A 142 -11.49 -20.60 -5.42
N ASN A 143 -10.84 -21.41 -6.26
CA ASN A 143 -10.86 -21.31 -7.70
C ASN A 143 -11.90 -22.26 -8.29
N ILE A 144 -12.82 -21.74 -9.11
CA ILE A 144 -13.95 -22.45 -9.72
C ILE A 144 -13.85 -22.34 -11.25
N THR A 145 -13.79 -23.47 -11.94
CA THR A 145 -13.78 -23.49 -13.41
C THR A 145 -15.14 -23.05 -13.97
N ILE A 146 -15.16 -22.06 -14.86
CA ILE A 146 -16.40 -21.61 -15.50
C ILE A 146 -16.69 -22.43 -16.74
N ARG A 147 -15.65 -22.65 -17.55
CA ARG A 147 -15.76 -23.38 -18.82
C ARG A 147 -14.48 -24.16 -19.09
N LYS A 148 -14.56 -25.13 -19.99
CA LYS A 148 -13.38 -25.87 -20.45
C LYS A 148 -12.40 -24.87 -21.10
N SER A 149 -11.22 -24.72 -20.54
CA SER A 149 -10.19 -23.77 -20.95
C SER A 149 -8.81 -24.38 -20.80
N LYS A 150 -7.79 -23.73 -21.38
CA LYS A 150 -6.41 -24.13 -21.14
C LYS A 150 -6.10 -24.04 -19.65
N THR A 151 -5.33 -24.98 -19.15
CA THR A 151 -4.79 -24.97 -17.81
C THR A 151 -3.45 -24.26 -17.81
N LEU A 152 -3.28 -23.31 -16.91
CA LEU A 152 -2.05 -22.54 -16.71
C LEU A 152 -1.43 -22.96 -15.38
N TYR A 153 -0.15 -23.26 -15.41
CA TYR A 153 0.59 -23.52 -14.17
C TYR A 153 0.83 -22.20 -13.44
N ARG A 154 0.32 -22.10 -12.22
CA ARG A 154 0.61 -21.02 -11.26
C ARG A 154 1.79 -21.49 -10.41
N LYS A 155 2.90 -20.77 -10.44
CA LYS A 155 4.07 -21.05 -9.58
C LYS A 155 3.70 -20.81 -8.12
N GLU A 156 4.47 -21.39 -7.20
CA GLU A 156 4.41 -21.07 -5.78
C GLU A 156 5.02 -19.68 -5.54
N ASP A 157 4.40 -18.91 -4.63
CA ASP A 157 4.86 -17.57 -4.24
C ASP A 157 4.21 -17.19 -2.89
N GLN A 158 4.51 -16.01 -2.36
CA GLN A 158 3.84 -15.44 -1.19
C GLN A 158 2.32 -15.43 -1.40
N ASN A 159 1.56 -16.00 -0.44
CA ASN A 159 0.11 -16.16 -0.55
C ASN A 159 -0.37 -16.88 -1.83
N GLN A 160 0.45 -17.74 -2.37
CA GLN A 160 0.16 -18.46 -3.60
C GLN A 160 0.68 -19.89 -3.54
N ILE A 161 -0.21 -20.87 -3.75
CA ILE A 161 0.18 -22.28 -3.85
C ILE A 161 0.38 -22.66 -5.31
N ALA A 162 1.42 -23.47 -5.58
CA ALA A 162 1.61 -24.05 -6.91
C ALA A 162 0.39 -24.89 -7.29
N ASP A 163 -0.26 -24.56 -8.38
CA ASP A 163 -1.40 -25.31 -8.90
C ASP A 163 -1.57 -25.15 -10.41
N ASN A 164 -2.27 -26.10 -11.01
CA ASN A 164 -2.72 -26.02 -12.39
C ASN A 164 -4.13 -25.45 -12.43
N LEU A 165 -4.27 -24.17 -12.75
CA LEU A 165 -5.53 -23.46 -12.73
C LEU A 165 -6.10 -23.25 -14.14
N PRO A 166 -7.43 -23.35 -14.32
CA PRO A 166 -8.07 -22.98 -15.59
C PRO A 166 -7.83 -21.51 -15.92
N SER A 167 -7.56 -21.20 -17.17
CA SER A 167 -7.39 -19.80 -17.62
C SER A 167 -8.71 -19.01 -17.64
N SER A 168 -9.85 -19.71 -17.58
CA SER A 168 -11.19 -19.13 -17.41
C SER A 168 -11.78 -19.66 -16.11
N ARG A 169 -11.87 -18.81 -15.10
CA ARG A 169 -12.30 -19.19 -13.73
C ARG A 169 -12.91 -18.03 -12.96
N ILE A 170 -13.67 -18.39 -11.94
CA ILE A 170 -14.00 -17.48 -10.82
C ILE A 170 -13.10 -17.83 -9.65
N THR A 171 -12.48 -16.83 -9.05
CA THR A 171 -11.77 -16.93 -7.77
C THR A 171 -12.58 -16.20 -6.71
N ILE A 172 -12.83 -16.86 -5.57
CA ILE A 172 -13.51 -16.29 -4.41
C ILE A 172 -12.52 -16.28 -3.26
N THR A 173 -12.27 -15.11 -2.68
CA THR A 173 -11.44 -14.94 -1.49
C THR A 173 -12.26 -14.37 -0.36
N ILE A 174 -12.22 -15.00 0.83
CA ILE A 174 -12.98 -14.57 2.00
C ILE A 174 -12.05 -14.59 3.22
N GLY A 175 -12.06 -13.51 4.00
CA GLY A 175 -11.27 -13.42 5.22
C GLY A 175 -10.66 -12.04 5.46
N LYS A 176 -9.46 -12.04 6.04
CA LYS A 176 -8.66 -10.84 6.28
C LYS A 176 -7.55 -10.70 5.24
N PHE A 177 -7.48 -9.56 4.57
CA PHE A 177 -6.51 -9.27 3.50
C PHE A 177 -6.33 -7.74 3.34
N SER A 178 -5.42 -7.30 2.48
CA SER A 178 -5.38 -5.94 1.96
C SER A 178 -6.17 -5.88 0.65
N LEU A 179 -6.92 -4.80 0.41
CA LEU A 179 -7.56 -4.59 -0.89
C LEU A 179 -6.52 -4.40 -2.01
N ALA A 180 -5.37 -3.82 -1.68
CA ALA A 180 -4.25 -3.70 -2.60
C ALA A 180 -3.72 -5.07 -3.08
N ASP A 181 -3.94 -6.17 -2.36
CA ASP A 181 -3.56 -7.52 -2.83
C ASP A 181 -4.32 -7.94 -4.12
N PHE A 182 -5.40 -7.26 -4.48
CA PHE A 182 -6.29 -7.61 -5.59
C PHE A 182 -6.51 -6.48 -6.60
N PHE A 183 -6.59 -5.23 -6.12
CA PHE A 183 -6.97 -4.06 -6.90
C PHE A 183 -5.79 -3.12 -7.11
N ASP A 184 -5.81 -2.38 -8.21
CA ASP A 184 -4.76 -1.43 -8.60
C ASP A 184 -3.35 -2.05 -8.68
N ASP A 185 -3.28 -3.37 -8.90
CA ASP A 185 -2.03 -4.14 -9.00
C ASP A 185 -1.21 -3.72 -10.23
N ASN A 186 -0.35 -2.72 -10.06
CA ASN A 186 0.51 -2.19 -11.12
C ASN A 186 1.89 -2.86 -11.08
N SER A 187 2.31 -3.46 -12.17
CA SER A 187 3.55 -4.25 -12.27
C SER A 187 4.84 -3.47 -12.02
N TYR A 188 4.80 -2.13 -11.92
CA TYR A 188 5.97 -1.27 -11.77
C TYR A 188 5.92 -0.35 -10.55
N SER A 189 4.77 -0.29 -9.87
CA SER A 189 4.58 0.59 -8.73
C SER A 189 3.41 0.09 -7.86
N HIS A 190 3.71 -0.79 -6.91
CA HIS A 190 2.71 -1.42 -6.07
C HIS A 190 3.26 -1.77 -4.68
N ASP A 191 4.41 -2.44 -4.57
CA ASP A 191 4.94 -2.93 -3.32
C ASP A 191 5.99 -1.97 -2.72
N PRO A 192 5.71 -1.28 -1.58
CA PRO A 192 6.65 -0.36 -0.94
C PRO A 192 7.87 -1.07 -0.34
N ARG A 193 7.86 -2.41 -0.24
CA ARG A 193 8.99 -3.21 0.25
C ARG A 193 10.05 -3.42 -0.82
N SER A 194 9.68 -3.32 -2.09
CA SER A 194 10.57 -3.65 -3.20
C SER A 194 10.62 -2.61 -4.31
N GLU A 195 9.66 -1.68 -4.37
CA GLU A 195 9.47 -0.67 -5.41
C GLU A 195 9.43 0.76 -4.81
N PHE A 196 8.58 1.65 -5.34
CA PHE A 196 8.38 3.00 -4.79
C PHE A 196 7.79 2.93 -3.38
N MET A 197 8.29 3.81 -2.49
CA MET A 197 7.87 3.80 -1.08
C MET A 197 6.78 4.81 -0.77
N ASN A 198 6.57 5.82 -1.63
CA ASN A 198 5.57 6.84 -1.36
C ASN A 198 4.14 6.28 -1.44
N TRP A 199 3.29 6.61 -0.47
CA TRP A 199 1.91 6.12 -0.40
C TRP A 199 1.06 6.46 -1.63
N SER A 200 1.32 7.58 -2.29
CA SER A 200 0.60 7.98 -3.50
C SER A 200 1.19 7.39 -4.79
N LEU A 201 2.27 6.61 -4.69
CA LEU A 201 2.86 5.84 -5.79
C LEU A 201 2.62 4.34 -5.63
N MET A 202 2.60 3.78 -4.41
CA MET A 202 2.36 2.35 -4.22
C MET A 202 0.95 1.95 -4.66
N ASP A 203 -0.05 2.81 -4.44
CA ASP A 203 -1.44 2.63 -4.85
C ASP A 203 -1.99 3.93 -5.44
N ASN A 204 -3.22 3.88 -5.98
CA ASN A 204 -3.94 5.09 -6.41
C ASN A 204 -4.22 5.98 -5.19
N GLY A 205 -3.52 7.11 -5.10
CA GLY A 205 -3.59 8.00 -3.94
C GLY A 205 -4.99 8.54 -3.62
N ALA A 206 -5.87 8.64 -4.62
CA ALA A 206 -7.24 9.11 -4.39
C ALA A 206 -8.25 7.97 -4.06
N TRP A 207 -7.78 6.74 -3.96
CA TRP A 207 -8.59 5.60 -3.53
C TRP A 207 -8.53 5.47 -2.00
N ASP A 208 -9.54 5.99 -1.31
CA ASP A 208 -9.71 5.81 0.14
C ASP A 208 -10.12 4.35 0.44
N TYR A 209 -9.22 3.39 0.15
CA TYR A 209 -9.56 1.97 0.24
C TYR A 209 -9.79 1.55 1.70
N PRO A 210 -10.87 0.81 1.98
CA PRO A 210 -11.19 0.37 3.33
C PRO A 210 -10.10 -0.51 3.92
N ALA A 211 -9.48 0.01 4.96
CA ALA A 211 -8.45 -0.71 5.72
C ALA A 211 -8.35 -0.15 7.13
N ASN A 212 -7.88 -0.97 8.05
CA ASN A 212 -7.42 -0.47 9.34
C ASN A 212 -6.07 0.28 9.19
N THR A 213 -5.57 0.88 10.24
CA THR A 213 -4.30 1.64 10.23
C THR A 213 -3.09 0.84 9.74
N ARG A 214 -3.20 -0.49 9.62
CA ARG A 214 -2.14 -1.39 9.12
C ARG A 214 -2.34 -1.83 7.67
N GLY A 215 -3.37 -1.34 6.97
CA GLY A 215 -3.63 -1.65 5.57
C GLY A 215 -4.48 -2.90 5.32
N TYR A 216 -5.08 -3.51 6.35
CA TYR A 216 -5.86 -4.75 6.21
C TYR A 216 -7.32 -4.54 6.58
N THR A 217 -8.20 -5.35 5.98
CA THR A 217 -9.64 -5.38 6.26
C THR A 217 -10.19 -6.81 6.27
N TRP A 218 -11.46 -6.99 6.63
CA TRP A 218 -12.21 -8.24 6.54
C TRP A 218 -13.30 -8.13 5.50
N GLY A 219 -13.47 -9.16 4.68
CA GLY A 219 -14.55 -9.19 3.69
C GLY A 219 -14.37 -10.29 2.67
N ALA A 220 -14.89 -10.04 1.47
CA ALA A 220 -14.84 -10.94 0.35
C ALA A 220 -14.42 -10.22 -0.93
N VAL A 221 -13.70 -10.94 -1.79
CA VAL A 221 -13.37 -10.55 -3.17
C VAL A 221 -13.82 -11.67 -4.10
N ILE A 222 -14.45 -11.29 -5.20
CA ILE A 222 -14.80 -12.20 -6.30
C ILE A 222 -14.12 -11.69 -7.56
N GLU A 223 -13.39 -12.57 -8.24
CA GLU A 223 -12.69 -12.28 -9.49
C GLU A 223 -13.21 -13.18 -10.61
N LEU A 224 -13.62 -12.60 -11.71
CA LEU A 224 -13.83 -13.28 -12.98
C LEU A 224 -12.55 -13.14 -13.80
N ILE A 225 -11.78 -14.22 -13.90
CA ILE A 225 -10.47 -14.22 -14.57
C ILE A 225 -10.59 -14.90 -15.94
N GLU A 226 -10.28 -14.14 -16.97
CA GLU A 226 -10.18 -14.59 -18.36
C GLU A 226 -8.78 -14.29 -18.91
N PRO A 227 -8.35 -14.95 -19.99
CA PRO A 227 -7.00 -14.74 -20.54
C PRO A 227 -6.67 -13.28 -20.91
N SER A 228 -7.65 -12.51 -21.38
CA SER A 228 -7.46 -11.15 -21.88
C SER A 228 -8.07 -10.06 -21.01
N TYR A 229 -8.80 -10.42 -19.95
CA TYR A 229 -9.38 -9.46 -19.00
C TYR A 229 -9.63 -10.09 -17.63
N CYS A 230 -9.79 -9.25 -16.63
CA CYS A 230 -10.27 -9.64 -15.31
C CYS A 230 -11.31 -8.62 -14.83
N PHE A 231 -12.34 -9.11 -14.17
CA PHE A 231 -13.31 -8.26 -13.47
C PHE A 231 -13.32 -8.65 -12.01
N ARG A 232 -13.18 -7.67 -11.11
CA ARG A 232 -13.10 -7.86 -9.66
C ARG A 232 -14.17 -7.07 -8.94
N LEU A 233 -14.72 -7.66 -7.90
CA LEU A 233 -15.66 -7.02 -6.97
C LEU A 233 -15.25 -7.37 -5.54
N SER A 234 -15.33 -6.39 -4.64
CA SER A 234 -15.15 -6.64 -3.20
C SER A 234 -16.23 -5.98 -2.39
N SER A 235 -16.53 -6.58 -1.22
CA SER A 235 -17.34 -6.00 -0.16
C SER A 235 -16.63 -6.24 1.16
N VAL A 236 -16.29 -5.17 1.88
CA VAL A 236 -15.39 -5.23 3.05
C VAL A 236 -15.82 -4.28 4.16
N LEU A 237 -15.31 -4.55 5.38
CA LEU A 237 -15.51 -3.69 6.54
C LEU A 237 -14.69 -2.41 6.41
N VAL A 238 -15.24 -1.31 6.93
CA VAL A 238 -14.56 -0.03 7.10
C VAL A 238 -14.18 0.20 8.57
N PRO A 239 -13.16 1.03 8.88
CA PRO A 239 -12.85 1.41 10.25
C PRO A 239 -14.04 2.13 10.92
N LYS A 240 -14.25 1.88 12.21
CA LYS A 240 -15.26 2.59 13.03
C LYS A 240 -14.84 4.04 13.34
N ILE A 241 -13.57 4.28 13.44
CA ILE A 241 -12.92 5.57 13.66
C ILE A 241 -11.92 5.76 12.52
N ALA A 242 -11.82 6.96 11.98
CA ALA A 242 -10.92 7.24 10.86
C ALA A 242 -9.50 6.71 11.11
N ASN A 243 -9.00 5.88 10.20
CA ASN A 243 -7.68 5.23 10.23
C ASN A 243 -7.37 4.50 11.55
N SER A 244 -8.35 3.84 12.18
CA SER A 244 -8.16 3.07 13.42
C SER A 244 -8.00 1.58 13.16
N GLN A 245 -7.66 0.84 14.23
CA GLN A 245 -7.59 -0.63 14.17
C GLN A 245 -8.96 -1.31 14.32
N ILE A 246 -9.97 -0.57 14.80
CA ILE A 246 -11.29 -1.09 15.13
C ILE A 246 -12.22 -0.96 13.92
N PHE A 247 -12.82 -2.08 13.50
CA PHE A 247 -13.81 -2.09 12.42
C PHE A 247 -15.21 -1.78 12.90
N ASP A 248 -16.00 -1.18 12.02
CA ASP A 248 -17.44 -1.06 12.21
C ASP A 248 -18.11 -2.37 11.77
N LEU A 249 -18.79 -3.02 12.70
CA LEU A 249 -19.47 -4.29 12.43
C LEU A 249 -20.90 -4.12 11.92
N ASN A 250 -21.38 -2.88 11.83
CA ASN A 250 -22.70 -2.59 11.24
C ASN A 250 -22.59 -2.52 9.71
N ILE A 251 -22.38 -3.67 9.08
CA ILE A 251 -22.14 -3.80 7.63
C ILE A 251 -23.27 -3.22 6.77
N ALA A 252 -24.50 -3.13 7.29
CA ALA A 252 -25.62 -2.54 6.57
C ALA A 252 -25.50 -1.01 6.45
N LYS A 253 -24.67 -0.35 7.25
CA LYS A 253 -24.50 1.10 7.29
C LYS A 253 -23.05 1.55 7.10
N ALA A 254 -22.10 0.62 7.23
CA ALA A 254 -20.67 0.89 7.17
C ALA A 254 -19.97 -0.25 6.42
N ASN A 255 -19.68 -0.04 5.15
CA ASN A 255 -19.03 -0.99 4.26
C ASN A 255 -18.29 -0.26 3.15
N GLY A 256 -17.36 -0.93 2.51
CA GLY A 256 -16.65 -0.46 1.33
C GLY A 256 -16.80 -1.44 0.18
N GLU A 257 -17.21 -0.91 -0.96
CA GLU A 257 -17.37 -1.66 -2.19
C GLU A 257 -16.32 -1.19 -3.19
N THR A 258 -15.63 -2.13 -3.84
CA THR A 258 -14.68 -1.81 -4.92
C THR A 258 -14.96 -2.69 -6.12
N ALA A 259 -14.98 -2.09 -7.30
CA ALA A 259 -15.07 -2.79 -8.58
C ALA A 259 -13.87 -2.41 -9.45
N GLU A 260 -13.29 -3.38 -10.13
CA GLU A 260 -12.20 -3.13 -11.09
C GLU A 260 -12.38 -3.98 -12.35
N PHE A 261 -12.18 -3.34 -13.48
CA PHE A 261 -12.02 -4.02 -14.78
C PHE A 261 -10.58 -3.86 -15.24
N GLU A 262 -9.90 -4.98 -15.49
CA GLU A 262 -8.55 -5.04 -16.05
C GLU A 262 -8.59 -5.59 -17.47
N LYS A 263 -8.02 -4.86 -18.40
CA LYS A 263 -7.76 -5.34 -19.78
C LYS A 263 -6.27 -5.64 -19.93
N LYS A 264 -5.96 -6.90 -20.31
CA LYS A 264 -4.61 -7.35 -20.66
C LYS A 264 -4.42 -7.25 -22.17
N PHE A 265 -3.29 -6.75 -22.61
CA PHE A 265 -2.97 -6.61 -24.03
C PHE A 265 -1.47 -6.77 -24.27
N MET A 266 -1.10 -6.88 -25.55
CA MET A 266 0.29 -6.96 -26.00
C MET A 266 0.55 -5.85 -27.01
N ILE A 267 1.66 -5.15 -26.89
CA ILE A 267 2.16 -4.20 -27.90
C ILE A 267 3.56 -4.65 -28.28
N ASN A 268 3.76 -5.04 -29.55
CA ASN A 268 5.04 -5.56 -30.05
C ASN A 268 5.61 -6.71 -29.17
N ASP A 269 4.76 -7.67 -28.82
CA ASP A 269 5.07 -8.83 -27.97
C ASP A 269 5.45 -8.47 -26.49
N HIS A 270 5.23 -7.24 -26.08
CA HIS A 270 5.43 -6.77 -24.72
C HIS A 270 4.09 -6.62 -23.97
N PRO A 271 3.95 -7.19 -22.75
CA PRO A 271 2.70 -7.15 -22.00
C PRO A 271 2.37 -5.76 -21.47
N GLY A 272 1.09 -5.46 -21.46
CA GLY A 272 0.53 -4.25 -20.85
C GLY A 272 -0.83 -4.52 -20.23
N ASN A 273 -1.18 -3.68 -19.26
CA ASN A 273 -2.46 -3.72 -18.57
C ASN A 273 -3.07 -2.32 -18.46
N LEU A 274 -4.37 -2.26 -18.62
CA LEU A 274 -5.17 -1.07 -18.36
C LEU A 274 -6.28 -1.44 -17.38
N ARG A 275 -6.37 -0.73 -16.27
CA ARG A 275 -7.35 -0.96 -15.20
C ARG A 275 -8.23 0.24 -15.01
N PHE A 276 -9.51 -0.01 -14.75
CA PHE A 276 -10.52 0.96 -14.36
C PHE A 276 -11.10 0.52 -13.03
N LEU A 277 -10.88 1.31 -12.00
CA LEU A 277 -11.34 1.09 -10.64
C LEU A 277 -12.44 2.09 -10.29
N ALA A 278 -13.49 1.62 -9.61
CA ALA A 278 -14.52 2.45 -8.99
C ALA A 278 -14.77 1.96 -7.57
N PHE A 279 -15.04 2.87 -6.65
CA PHE A 279 -15.29 2.51 -5.26
C PHE A 279 -16.37 3.39 -4.60
N THR A 280 -16.97 2.83 -3.56
CA THR A 280 -17.85 3.53 -2.62
C THR A 280 -17.55 3.10 -1.20
N ASN A 281 -17.49 4.06 -0.27
CA ASN A 281 -17.37 3.81 1.17
C ASN A 281 -18.55 4.43 1.89
N PHE A 282 -19.32 3.61 2.60
CA PHE A 282 -20.33 4.03 3.54
C PHE A 282 -19.76 3.97 4.95
N SER A 283 -19.92 5.04 5.73
CA SER A 283 -19.36 5.12 7.07
C SER A 283 -20.07 6.18 7.93
N SER A 284 -19.56 6.41 9.12
CA SER A 284 -19.94 7.57 9.94
C SER A 284 -19.03 8.79 9.70
N ALA A 285 -18.40 8.89 8.54
CA ALA A 285 -17.57 10.03 8.14
C ALA A 285 -18.39 11.30 8.00
N PRO A 286 -18.09 12.39 8.71
CA PRO A 286 -18.81 13.65 8.58
C PRO A 286 -18.45 14.38 7.29
N SER A 287 -19.38 15.22 6.80
CA SER A 287 -19.14 16.12 5.68
C SER A 287 -18.22 17.28 6.08
N TYR A 288 -17.29 17.66 5.20
CA TYR A 288 -16.47 18.88 5.38
C TYR A 288 -17.33 20.13 5.51
N ASN A 289 -18.37 20.28 4.70
CA ASN A 289 -19.27 21.45 4.76
C ASN A 289 -20.00 21.54 6.10
N THR A 290 -20.45 20.42 6.66
CA THR A 290 -21.06 20.38 8.00
C THR A 290 -20.05 20.81 9.07
N ALA A 291 -18.83 20.30 9.02
CA ALA A 291 -17.79 20.68 9.97
C ALA A 291 -17.44 22.18 9.88
N ILE A 292 -17.29 22.72 8.67
CA ILE A 292 -17.05 24.16 8.43
C ILE A 292 -18.21 25.02 9.00
N SER A 293 -19.45 24.61 8.76
CA SER A 293 -20.63 25.30 9.31
C SER A 293 -20.62 25.30 10.83
N ASN A 294 -20.39 24.15 11.46
CA ASN A 294 -20.32 24.01 12.92
C ASN A 294 -19.22 24.90 13.51
N MET A 295 -18.00 24.87 12.91
CA MET A 295 -16.87 25.67 13.38
C MET A 295 -17.15 27.18 13.31
N ARG A 296 -17.90 27.66 12.30
CA ARG A 296 -18.34 29.07 12.21
C ARG A 296 -19.27 29.47 13.34
N HIS A 297 -19.99 28.51 13.92
CA HIS A 297 -20.87 28.72 15.08
C HIS A 297 -20.20 28.36 16.41
N GLY A 298 -18.86 28.16 16.42
CA GLY A 298 -18.09 27.87 17.61
C GLY A 298 -18.04 26.40 18.03
N ASP A 299 -18.65 25.48 17.25
CA ASP A 299 -18.61 24.04 17.53
C ASP A 299 -17.53 23.35 16.70
N SER A 300 -16.44 22.94 17.36
CA SER A 300 -15.33 22.18 16.78
C SER A 300 -15.37 20.68 17.11
N SER A 301 -16.49 20.15 17.60
CA SER A 301 -16.60 18.75 18.06
C SER A 301 -16.29 17.73 16.96
N LEU A 302 -16.61 18.03 15.70
CA LEU A 302 -16.33 17.14 14.55
C LEU A 302 -14.84 17.03 14.22
N VAL A 303 -13.99 18.00 14.63
CA VAL A 303 -12.54 17.92 14.40
C VAL A 303 -11.94 16.65 15.02
N ALA A 304 -12.45 16.22 16.18
CA ALA A 304 -12.01 14.98 16.83
C ALA A 304 -12.39 13.73 16.01
N VAL A 305 -13.46 13.78 15.22
CA VAL A 305 -13.86 12.69 14.33
C VAL A 305 -12.95 12.64 13.08
N PHE A 306 -12.73 13.78 12.43
CA PHE A 306 -11.82 13.88 11.29
C PHE A 306 -10.40 13.44 11.62
N SER A 307 -9.90 13.81 12.80
CA SER A 307 -8.54 13.49 13.24
C SER A 307 -8.36 12.06 13.77
N GLY A 308 -9.39 11.22 13.69
CA GLY A 308 -9.32 9.83 14.13
C GLY A 308 -9.22 9.66 15.65
N GLN A 309 -9.73 10.60 16.44
CA GLN A 309 -9.76 10.54 17.90
C GLN A 309 -11.11 10.04 18.44
N LYS A 310 -12.18 10.20 17.67
CA LYS A 310 -13.54 9.77 18.01
C LYS A 310 -14.23 9.11 16.84
N ALA A 311 -15.14 8.20 17.14
CA ALA A 311 -16.07 7.66 16.13
C ALA A 311 -17.07 8.74 15.71
N GLY A 312 -17.51 8.68 14.47
CA GLY A 312 -18.65 9.44 14.02
C GLY A 312 -19.94 8.95 14.67
N VAL A 313 -20.88 9.86 14.89
CA VAL A 313 -22.13 9.57 15.59
C VAL A 313 -23.23 9.17 14.60
N GLN A 314 -23.23 9.75 13.39
CA GLN A 314 -24.23 9.54 12.38
C GLN A 314 -23.67 8.77 11.20
N TYR A 315 -24.37 7.71 10.80
CA TYR A 315 -24.13 7.04 9.52
C TYR A 315 -24.69 7.86 8.35
N GLY A 316 -24.26 7.48 7.15
CA GLY A 316 -24.68 8.14 5.91
C GLY A 316 -23.58 8.96 5.25
N GLY A 317 -22.37 8.96 5.84
CA GLY A 317 -21.19 9.45 5.12
C GLY A 317 -20.91 8.54 3.93
N LEU A 318 -21.00 9.11 2.73
CA LEU A 318 -20.67 8.44 1.47
C LEU A 318 -19.45 9.12 0.86
N LYS A 319 -18.42 8.35 0.56
CA LYS A 319 -17.32 8.73 -0.31
C LYS A 319 -17.31 7.80 -1.52
N TYR A 320 -17.16 8.34 -2.71
CA TYR A 320 -17.04 7.56 -3.94
C TYR A 320 -15.99 8.15 -4.86
N GLY A 321 -15.44 7.30 -5.70
CA GLY A 321 -14.41 7.73 -6.62
C GLY A 321 -14.08 6.69 -7.67
N PHE A 322 -13.11 7.03 -8.52
CA PHE A 322 -12.62 6.16 -9.57
C PHE A 322 -11.13 6.37 -9.82
N GLY A 323 -10.52 5.36 -10.38
CA GLY A 323 -9.12 5.34 -10.77
C GLY A 323 -8.90 4.71 -12.13
N ILE A 324 -7.84 5.13 -12.79
CA ILE A 324 -7.30 4.49 -13.99
C ILE A 324 -5.83 4.18 -13.69
N SER A 325 -5.42 2.95 -13.94
CA SER A 325 -4.03 2.50 -13.83
C SER A 325 -3.61 1.85 -15.15
N PHE A 326 -2.46 2.25 -15.62
CA PHE A 326 -1.85 1.74 -16.86
C PHE A 326 -0.43 1.31 -16.59
N ASN A 327 -0.03 0.16 -17.15
CA ASN A 327 1.36 -0.24 -17.22
C ASN A 327 1.67 -0.93 -18.53
N GLN A 328 2.88 -0.72 -19.07
CA GLN A 328 3.35 -1.30 -20.31
C GLN A 328 4.84 -1.61 -20.23
N GLU A 329 5.21 -2.82 -20.56
CA GLU A 329 6.59 -3.15 -20.90
C GLU A 329 6.93 -2.59 -22.29
N LEU A 330 7.88 -1.68 -22.39
CA LEU A 330 8.35 -1.13 -23.65
C LEU A 330 9.50 -1.94 -24.24
N LYS A 331 10.31 -2.50 -23.37
CA LYS A 331 11.44 -3.41 -23.63
C LYS A 331 11.56 -4.35 -22.45
N SER A 332 12.17 -5.49 -22.60
CA SER A 332 12.41 -6.45 -21.49
C SER A 332 13.10 -5.85 -20.25
N TYR A 333 13.77 -4.71 -20.41
CA TYR A 333 14.45 -3.98 -19.36
C TYR A 333 13.80 -2.62 -19.00
N LEU A 334 12.73 -2.20 -19.70
CA LEU A 334 12.10 -0.89 -19.51
C LEU A 334 10.59 -1.03 -19.46
N GLY A 335 9.99 -0.67 -18.34
CA GLY A 335 8.56 -0.53 -18.15
C GLY A 335 8.16 0.91 -17.84
N VAL A 336 6.93 1.25 -18.19
CA VAL A 336 6.30 2.54 -17.86
C VAL A 336 4.97 2.29 -17.18
N PHE A 337 4.58 3.21 -16.30
CA PHE A 337 3.27 3.18 -15.66
C PHE A 337 2.70 4.58 -15.49
N SER A 338 1.38 4.65 -15.33
CA SER A 338 0.70 5.87 -14.92
C SER A 338 -0.56 5.56 -14.14
N ARG A 339 -0.97 6.46 -13.25
CA ARG A 339 -2.24 6.43 -12.53
C ARG A 339 -2.93 7.77 -12.58
N LEU A 340 -4.25 7.73 -12.66
CA LEU A 340 -5.14 8.88 -12.44
C LEU A 340 -6.17 8.47 -11.41
N GLY A 341 -6.47 9.35 -10.47
CA GLY A 341 -7.45 9.09 -9.42
C GLY A 341 -8.22 10.32 -9.04
N TRP A 342 -9.48 10.09 -8.69
CA TRP A 342 -10.39 11.11 -8.23
C TRP A 342 -11.42 10.53 -7.26
N ASN A 343 -11.74 11.29 -6.21
CA ASN A 343 -12.91 11.05 -5.38
C ASN A 343 -13.69 12.36 -5.17
N ASP A 344 -14.89 12.26 -4.65
CA ASP A 344 -15.81 13.39 -4.49
C ASP A 344 -15.32 14.45 -3.49
N GLY A 345 -14.43 14.08 -2.55
CA GLY A 345 -13.83 15.00 -1.57
C GLY A 345 -14.83 15.75 -0.69
N ASN A 346 -16.02 15.17 -0.44
CA ASN A 346 -17.08 15.81 0.33
C ASN A 346 -17.09 15.42 1.81
N THR A 347 -16.63 14.20 2.11
CA THR A 347 -16.60 13.64 3.47
C THR A 347 -15.16 13.42 3.93
N ALA A 348 -14.98 13.28 5.23
CA ALA A 348 -13.70 12.91 5.83
C ALA A 348 -13.08 11.71 5.10
N THR A 349 -11.78 11.75 4.88
CA THR A 349 -11.02 10.54 4.51
C THR A 349 -11.09 9.57 5.68
N TRP A 350 -11.37 8.28 5.39
CA TRP A 350 -11.71 7.35 6.45
C TRP A 350 -10.64 6.28 6.70
N ALA A 351 -9.90 5.90 5.68
CA ALA A 351 -9.00 4.77 5.78
C ALA A 351 -7.57 5.03 5.30
N PHE A 352 -7.37 5.52 4.07
CA PHE A 352 -6.06 5.59 3.44
C PHE A 352 -5.46 7.00 3.44
N THR A 353 -5.25 7.64 2.31
CA THR A 353 -4.58 8.95 2.21
C THR A 353 -5.59 10.10 2.11
N GLU A 354 -5.22 11.27 2.64
CA GLU A 354 -5.99 12.50 2.50
C GLU A 354 -5.71 13.17 1.15
N ILE A 355 -6.08 12.46 0.08
CA ILE A 355 -5.91 12.86 -1.32
C ILE A 355 -7.25 12.69 -2.03
N ASP A 356 -7.75 13.75 -2.67
CA ASP A 356 -9.01 13.69 -3.43
C ASP A 356 -8.78 13.60 -4.93
N ARG A 357 -7.57 13.96 -5.41
CA ARG A 357 -7.14 13.89 -6.81
C ARG A 357 -5.68 13.53 -6.88
N THR A 358 -5.33 12.64 -7.79
CA THR A 358 -3.94 12.24 -8.02
C THR A 358 -3.67 11.98 -9.48
N ALA A 359 -2.44 12.27 -9.91
CA ALA A 359 -1.92 11.86 -11.20
C ALA A 359 -0.46 11.48 -11.04
N SER A 360 -0.09 10.29 -11.51
CA SER A 360 1.30 9.81 -11.46
C SER A 360 1.76 9.24 -12.78
N LEU A 361 3.06 9.31 -13.00
CA LEU A 361 3.77 8.74 -14.14
C LEU A 361 5.14 8.28 -13.67
N GLY A 362 5.57 7.11 -14.11
CA GLY A 362 6.90 6.61 -13.79
C GLY A 362 7.43 5.57 -14.75
N ILE A 363 8.70 5.29 -14.57
CA ILE A 363 9.44 4.28 -15.33
C ILE A 363 10.15 3.35 -14.36
N ARG A 364 10.35 2.11 -14.79
CA ARG A 364 11.19 1.12 -14.13
C ARG A 364 12.18 0.55 -15.13
N VAL A 365 13.45 0.53 -14.75
CA VAL A 365 14.56 0.08 -15.59
C VAL A 365 15.30 -1.06 -14.90
N ARG A 366 15.56 -2.14 -15.62
CA ARG A 366 16.55 -3.16 -15.24
C ARG A 366 17.88 -2.81 -15.93
N PRO A 367 18.93 -2.46 -15.20
CA PRO A 367 20.15 -1.88 -15.80
C PRO A 367 21.06 -2.94 -16.42
N ASN A 368 20.58 -3.62 -17.45
CA ASN A 368 21.34 -4.64 -18.17
C ASN A 368 22.64 -4.11 -18.79
N ILE A 369 22.68 -2.80 -19.12
CA ILE A 369 23.84 -2.12 -19.73
C ILE A 369 25.06 -2.19 -18.79
N ILE A 370 24.86 -2.13 -17.47
CA ILE A 370 25.93 -2.20 -16.48
C ILE A 370 26.16 -3.64 -15.97
N LYS A 371 25.64 -4.64 -16.66
CA LYS A 371 25.73 -6.07 -16.34
C LYS A 371 25.17 -6.42 -14.95
N ARG A 372 24.12 -5.75 -14.52
CA ARG A 372 23.43 -5.97 -13.24
C ARG A 372 21.93 -6.27 -13.45
N PRO A 373 21.59 -7.44 -14.05
CA PRO A 373 20.22 -7.77 -14.41
C PRO A 373 19.29 -7.98 -13.20
N GLY A 374 19.86 -8.23 -12.00
CA GLY A 374 19.10 -8.39 -10.77
C GLY A 374 18.72 -7.08 -10.07
N ASP A 375 19.29 -5.95 -10.53
CA ASP A 375 19.02 -4.63 -9.96
C ASP A 375 17.78 -4.01 -10.61
N ASN A 376 17.21 -3.01 -9.94
CA ASN A 376 16.09 -2.21 -10.46
C ASN A 376 16.31 -0.74 -10.13
N LEU A 377 15.99 0.12 -11.09
CA LEU A 377 15.93 1.56 -10.94
C LEU A 377 14.52 2.03 -11.23
N GLY A 378 13.94 2.86 -10.37
CA GLY A 378 12.66 3.52 -10.59
C GLY A 378 12.81 5.02 -10.55
N LEU A 379 12.04 5.72 -11.37
CA LEU A 379 11.84 7.16 -11.32
C LEU A 379 10.36 7.44 -11.56
N ALA A 380 9.73 8.19 -10.67
CA ALA A 380 8.33 8.56 -10.80
C ALA A 380 8.07 9.98 -10.32
N VAL A 381 6.99 10.54 -10.82
CA VAL A 381 6.42 11.81 -10.37
C VAL A 381 4.96 11.59 -10.02
N VAL A 382 4.48 12.24 -8.96
CA VAL A 382 3.07 12.27 -8.60
C VAL A 382 2.66 13.66 -8.15
N VAL A 383 1.44 14.04 -8.52
CA VAL A 383 0.80 15.31 -8.14
C VAL A 383 -0.51 14.99 -7.44
N ASN A 384 -0.61 15.42 -6.19
CA ASN A 384 -1.77 15.21 -5.33
C ASN A 384 -2.51 16.52 -5.08
N GLY A 385 -3.83 16.44 -4.93
CA GLY A 385 -4.69 17.58 -4.64
C GLY A 385 -5.89 17.19 -3.81
N ILE A 386 -6.53 18.21 -3.22
CA ILE A 386 -7.76 18.05 -2.43
C ILE A 386 -8.90 18.89 -3.02
N SER A 387 -10.13 18.56 -2.61
CA SER A 387 -11.35 19.27 -2.99
C SER A 387 -11.39 20.68 -2.36
N ASN A 388 -12.26 21.54 -2.88
CA ASN A 388 -12.46 22.87 -2.29
C ASN A 388 -13.02 22.79 -0.86
N ALA A 389 -13.91 21.83 -0.58
CA ALA A 389 -14.47 21.62 0.74
C ALA A 389 -13.39 21.18 1.74
N HIS A 390 -12.56 20.21 1.36
CA HIS A 390 -11.44 19.73 2.14
C HIS A 390 -10.41 20.86 2.42
N ARG A 391 -10.02 21.61 1.37
CA ARG A 391 -9.14 22.78 1.51
C ARG A 391 -9.70 23.82 2.47
N THR A 392 -11.01 24.16 2.34
CA THR A 392 -11.66 25.14 3.20
C THR A 392 -11.67 24.67 4.65
N TYR A 393 -11.94 23.38 4.89
CA TYR A 393 -11.90 22.78 6.22
C TYR A 393 -10.51 22.92 6.86
N LEU A 394 -9.43 22.52 6.15
CA LEU A 394 -8.05 22.65 6.64
C LEU A 394 -7.66 24.12 6.88
N ASN A 395 -8.14 25.05 6.04
CA ASN A 395 -7.88 26.49 6.22
C ASN A 395 -8.69 27.12 7.38
N SER A 396 -9.71 26.44 7.88
CA SER A 396 -10.57 26.86 9.00
C SER A 396 -10.11 26.24 10.34
N ASN A 397 -8.84 25.93 10.52
CA ASN A 397 -8.31 25.25 11.70
C ASN A 397 -8.80 23.80 11.83
N GLY A 398 -9.17 23.16 10.71
CA GLY A 398 -9.52 21.74 10.66
C GLY A 398 -8.28 20.87 10.66
N TYR A 399 -8.45 19.64 11.18
CA TYR A 399 -7.40 18.62 11.21
C TYR A 399 -7.96 17.29 10.73
N GLY A 400 -7.30 16.68 9.77
CA GLY A 400 -7.51 15.29 9.40
C GLY A 400 -6.68 14.35 10.27
N PHE A 401 -6.63 13.10 9.91
CA PHE A 401 -5.78 12.16 10.63
C PHE A 401 -4.31 12.21 10.19
N LEU A 402 -3.99 12.74 8.99
CA LEU A 402 -2.62 12.95 8.48
C LEU A 402 -2.26 14.43 8.41
N LEU A 403 -3.20 15.28 8.02
CA LEU A 403 -2.97 16.66 7.63
C LEU A 403 -3.65 17.66 8.58
N GLY A 404 -3.17 18.91 8.52
CA GLY A 404 -3.74 20.06 9.19
C GLY A 404 -2.71 20.83 10.00
N ASP A 405 -2.33 22.01 9.47
CA ASP A 405 -1.38 22.92 10.10
C ASP A 405 -2.06 24.01 10.94
N GLY A 406 -3.40 23.96 11.04
CA GLY A 406 -4.23 25.03 11.62
C GLY A 406 -4.63 26.11 10.62
N LYS A 407 -3.95 26.23 9.49
CA LYS A 407 -4.33 27.09 8.36
C LYS A 407 -3.75 26.56 7.04
N LEU A 408 -4.42 26.89 5.92
CA LEU A 408 -3.96 26.54 4.58
C LEU A 408 -4.21 27.72 3.62
N SER A 409 -3.66 28.91 3.95
CA SER A 409 -3.91 30.13 3.19
C SER A 409 -3.26 30.08 1.79
N ASN A 410 -2.08 29.47 1.67
CA ASN A 410 -1.32 29.34 0.45
C ASN A 410 -1.34 27.90 -0.07
N TYR A 411 -2.51 27.48 -0.59
CA TYR A 411 -2.68 26.14 -1.17
C TYR A 411 -1.83 25.94 -2.44
N GLY A 412 -1.24 24.75 -2.56
CA GLY A 412 -0.62 24.22 -3.78
C GLY A 412 -0.79 22.71 -3.84
N TYR A 413 -0.74 22.14 -5.02
CA TYR A 413 -0.66 20.69 -5.17
C TYR A 413 0.61 20.17 -4.48
N GLU A 414 0.51 19.10 -3.72
CA GLU A 414 1.67 18.37 -3.25
C GLU A 414 2.25 17.60 -4.44
N GLN A 415 3.53 17.83 -4.75
CA GLN A 415 4.21 17.20 -5.86
C GLN A 415 5.40 16.42 -5.31
N ILE A 416 5.54 15.18 -5.74
CA ILE A 416 6.58 14.28 -5.28
C ILE A 416 7.32 13.71 -6.48
N ILE A 417 8.64 13.79 -6.45
CA ILE A 417 9.53 13.08 -7.37
C ILE A 417 10.22 12.03 -6.53
N GLU A 418 10.07 10.76 -6.87
CA GLU A 418 10.74 9.65 -6.20
C GLU A 418 11.66 8.91 -7.16
N ALA A 419 12.88 8.64 -6.72
CA ALA A 419 13.85 7.85 -7.44
C ALA A 419 14.48 6.82 -6.51
N PHE A 420 14.53 5.56 -6.92
CA PHE A 420 15.18 4.51 -6.17
C PHE A 420 16.14 3.68 -7.03
N TYR A 421 17.16 3.14 -6.39
CA TYR A 421 18.03 2.11 -6.95
C TYR A 421 18.12 0.93 -6.00
N LYS A 422 17.52 -0.20 -6.40
CA LYS A 422 17.49 -1.47 -5.68
C LYS A 422 18.59 -2.37 -6.19
N ILE A 423 19.55 -2.67 -5.32
CA ILE A 423 20.71 -3.51 -5.59
C ILE A 423 20.43 -4.92 -5.08
N LYS A 424 20.54 -5.93 -5.95
CA LYS A 424 20.54 -7.34 -5.55
C LYS A 424 21.94 -7.71 -5.07
N LEU A 425 22.12 -7.94 -3.77
CA LEU A 425 23.41 -8.36 -3.21
C LEU A 425 23.63 -9.85 -3.38
N ILE A 426 22.67 -10.63 -2.98
CA ILE A 426 22.59 -12.08 -3.16
C ILE A 426 21.15 -12.45 -3.50
N SER A 427 20.92 -13.70 -3.71
CA SER A 427 19.61 -14.17 -4.20
C SER A 427 18.40 -13.76 -3.34
N TRP A 428 18.53 -13.60 -2.04
CA TRP A 428 17.48 -13.32 -1.06
C TRP A 428 17.64 -11.98 -0.32
N LEU A 429 18.64 -11.14 -0.70
CA LEU A 429 18.96 -9.90 0.00
C LEU A 429 19.13 -8.74 -0.96
N TRP A 430 18.39 -7.66 -0.73
CA TRP A 430 18.48 -6.40 -1.48
C TRP A 430 18.74 -5.22 -0.55
N ILE A 431 19.46 -4.24 -1.06
CA ILE A 431 19.58 -2.90 -0.47
C ILE A 431 19.05 -1.89 -1.50
N THR A 432 18.23 -0.96 -1.06
CA THR A 432 17.71 0.12 -1.90
C THR A 432 18.13 1.46 -1.32
N ALA A 433 18.74 2.30 -2.16
CA ALA A 433 18.83 3.72 -1.91
C ALA A 433 17.62 4.41 -2.54
N ASP A 434 16.95 5.28 -1.80
CA ASP A 434 15.75 5.98 -2.25
C ASP A 434 15.84 7.46 -1.90
N TYR A 435 15.34 8.29 -2.80
CA TYR A 435 15.28 9.74 -2.67
C TYR A 435 13.91 10.25 -3.10
N GLN A 436 13.31 11.09 -2.25
CA GLN A 436 12.07 11.80 -2.58
C GLN A 436 12.27 13.30 -2.44
N PHE A 437 11.85 14.04 -3.46
CA PHE A 437 11.78 15.51 -3.44
C PHE A 437 10.31 15.92 -3.39
N ILE A 438 9.90 16.58 -2.29
CA ILE A 438 8.51 16.89 -2.00
C ILE A 438 8.33 18.41 -2.03
N ILE A 439 7.46 18.89 -2.91
CA ILE A 439 7.09 20.29 -3.07
C ILE A 439 5.71 20.50 -2.44
N ASN A 440 5.52 21.58 -1.68
CA ASN A 440 4.29 21.91 -0.96
C ASN A 440 3.80 20.77 -0.04
N PRO A 441 4.61 20.30 0.92
CA PRO A 441 4.21 19.23 1.82
C PRO A 441 2.90 19.56 2.53
N GLY A 442 1.94 18.59 2.53
CA GLY A 442 0.60 18.81 3.06
C GLY A 442 -0.19 19.90 2.34
N TYR A 443 0.05 20.09 1.04
CA TYR A 443 -0.59 21.12 0.18
C TYR A 443 -0.22 22.57 0.49
N ASN A 444 0.80 22.81 1.30
CA ASN A 444 1.08 24.12 1.85
C ASN A 444 2.34 24.78 1.24
N LYS A 445 2.15 25.85 0.44
CA LYS A 445 3.23 26.63 -0.16
C LYS A 445 4.07 27.42 0.85
N ASP A 446 3.59 27.60 2.08
CA ASP A 446 4.34 28.26 3.16
C ASP A 446 5.35 27.32 3.83
N ARG A 447 5.37 26.05 3.40
CA ARG A 447 6.32 25.03 3.84
C ARG A 447 7.17 24.65 2.64
N GLY A 448 8.50 24.76 2.80
CA GLY A 448 9.48 24.69 1.73
C GLY A 448 9.54 23.35 1.08
N SER A 449 10.33 23.14 0.04
CA SER A 449 10.57 21.80 -0.49
C SER A 449 11.35 20.96 0.52
N VAL A 450 11.06 19.66 0.55
CA VAL A 450 11.69 18.69 1.47
C VAL A 450 12.45 17.64 0.66
N ASN A 451 13.72 17.42 1.03
CA ASN A 451 14.53 16.33 0.51
C ASN A 451 14.49 15.16 1.50
N VAL A 452 13.98 14.03 1.08
CA VAL A 452 13.90 12.81 1.90
C VAL A 452 14.86 11.77 1.34
N PHE A 453 15.69 11.20 2.21
CA PHE A 453 16.65 10.16 1.88
C PHE A 453 16.31 8.89 2.66
N SER A 454 16.37 7.75 1.98
CA SER A 454 16.06 6.47 2.62
C SER A 454 17.05 5.38 2.22
N ILE A 455 17.27 4.46 3.14
CA ILE A 455 17.94 3.18 2.88
C ILE A 455 16.97 2.09 3.32
N ARG A 456 16.62 1.20 2.40
CA ARG A 456 15.78 0.03 2.66
C ARG A 456 16.60 -1.23 2.55
N LEU A 457 16.59 -2.06 3.59
CA LEU A 457 17.07 -3.44 3.60
C LEU A 457 15.88 -4.36 3.42
N HIS A 458 15.94 -5.29 2.47
CA HIS A 458 14.87 -6.23 2.18
C HIS A 458 15.43 -7.64 2.04
N VAL A 459 14.80 -8.56 2.76
CA VAL A 459 15.09 -10.00 2.75
C VAL A 459 13.82 -10.75 2.36
N GLU A 460 13.95 -11.73 1.47
CA GLU A 460 12.88 -12.60 1.02
C GLU A 460 13.37 -14.05 0.89
N LEU A 461 12.66 -14.99 1.54
CA LEU A 461 13.03 -16.40 1.67
C LEU A 461 11.85 -17.31 1.38
#